data_644e81a4b18ddf6ba8f8312c4ddac284
#
_entry.id   644e81a4b18ddf6ba8f8312c4ddac284
#
_cell.length_a   1.000
_cell.length_b   1.000
_cell.length_c   1.000
_cell.angle_alpha   90.00
_cell.angle_beta   90.00
_cell.angle_gamma   90.00
#
_symmetry.space_group_name_H-M   'P 1'
#
loop_
_entity.id
_entity.type
_entity.pdbx_description
1 polymer ?
#
loop_
_entity_poly.entity_id
_entity_poly.type
_entity_poly.pdbx_seq_one_letter_code
_entity_poly.pdbx_strand_id
1 'polypeptide(L)'
;MIDGMYIRNPIFGGIGSGTRLNLFAINEFDWQPGGFNAEYGDAMSAVSNWHTASGGEKIEYHFEYETSFIGALINNLRGETKDTDNFDQLRGLNDYNFGIGGPVLGIPKLRFWFSGQYTTEDNYSVYEFDDKVYQGVDQDGIYDTLAMNKTNLVNPWDNVSGFRGFGFDKTYDIFTKLSYKYSG
;
A
#
# COMPACT_ATOMS: atom_id res chain seq x y z
N MET A 1 -13.78 -5.98 -13.72
CA MET A 1 -13.21 -5.86 -15.08
C MET A 1 -12.20 -4.74 -15.08
N ILE A 2 -11.21 -4.77 -15.95
CA ILE A 2 -10.24 -3.68 -16.12
C ILE A 2 -10.28 -3.29 -17.60
N ASP A 3 -10.63 -2.06 -17.92
CA ASP A 3 -10.82 -1.54 -19.28
C ASP A 3 -11.66 -2.47 -20.18
N GLY A 4 -12.74 -3.02 -19.65
CA GLY A 4 -13.60 -3.95 -20.35
C GLY A 4 -13.10 -5.39 -20.43
N MET A 5 -11.87 -5.68 -19.99
CA MET A 5 -11.35 -7.04 -19.92
C MET A 5 -11.80 -7.73 -18.63
N TYR A 6 -12.31 -8.93 -18.77
CA TYR A 6 -12.75 -9.73 -17.64
C TYR A 6 -11.53 -10.42 -16.99
N ILE A 7 -11.21 -10.00 -15.77
CA ILE A 7 -10.09 -10.56 -15.01
C ILE A 7 -10.65 -11.35 -13.84
N ARG A 8 -10.43 -12.65 -13.87
CA ARG A 8 -10.92 -13.58 -12.84
C ARG A 8 -9.84 -14.59 -12.48
N ASN A 9 -9.70 -14.87 -11.21
CA ASN A 9 -8.95 -16.03 -10.78
C ASN A 9 -9.78 -17.30 -11.08
N PRO A 10 -9.31 -18.22 -11.94
CA PRO A 10 -10.09 -19.38 -12.33
C PRO A 10 -10.35 -20.37 -11.19
N ILE A 11 -9.58 -20.31 -10.12
CA ILE A 11 -9.69 -21.23 -8.98
C ILE A 11 -10.62 -20.65 -7.89
N PHE A 12 -10.46 -19.37 -7.54
CA PHE A 12 -11.14 -18.76 -6.41
C PHE A 12 -12.22 -17.73 -6.80
N GLY A 13 -12.39 -17.46 -8.07
CA GLY A 13 -13.44 -16.60 -8.58
C GLY A 13 -13.28 -15.09 -8.36
N GLY A 14 -12.30 -14.65 -7.60
CA GLY A 14 -12.00 -13.22 -7.36
C GLY A 14 -10.97 -12.64 -8.31
N ILE A 15 -10.65 -11.35 -8.14
CA ILE A 15 -9.48 -10.74 -8.76
C ILE A 15 -8.25 -11.42 -8.13
N GLY A 16 -7.40 -12.00 -8.96
CA GLY A 16 -6.19 -12.69 -8.48
C GLY A 16 -5.23 -11.73 -7.80
N SER A 17 -4.50 -12.23 -6.81
CA SER A 17 -3.46 -11.47 -6.09
C SER A 17 -2.34 -10.91 -6.99
N GLY A 18 -2.24 -11.39 -8.22
CA GLY A 18 -1.28 -10.89 -9.23
C GLY A 18 -1.77 -9.69 -10.03
N THR A 19 -3.00 -9.20 -9.79
CA THR A 19 -3.54 -8.03 -10.48
C THR A 19 -3.65 -6.89 -9.47
N ARG A 20 -2.58 -6.14 -9.31
CA ARG A 20 -2.56 -4.89 -8.55
C ARG A 20 -2.51 -3.73 -9.52
N LEU A 21 -3.23 -2.68 -9.21
CA LEU A 21 -3.17 -1.40 -9.89
C LEU A 21 -2.82 -0.36 -8.83
N ASN A 22 -1.76 0.39 -9.06
CA ASN A 22 -1.44 1.53 -8.21
C ASN A 22 -2.49 2.64 -8.34
N LEU A 23 -2.54 3.53 -7.35
CA LEU A 23 -3.54 4.58 -7.27
C LEU A 23 -3.63 5.43 -8.55
N PHE A 24 -2.49 5.83 -9.11
CA PHE A 24 -2.45 6.66 -10.32
C PHE A 24 -2.62 5.88 -11.62
N ALA A 25 -2.75 4.55 -11.55
CA ALA A 25 -3.15 3.74 -12.69
C ALA A 25 -4.67 3.76 -12.93
N ILE A 26 -5.45 4.24 -11.94
CA ILE A 26 -6.91 4.18 -11.96
C ILE A 26 -7.44 5.60 -12.24
N ASN A 27 -8.28 5.73 -13.24
CA ASN A 27 -8.99 6.95 -13.55
C ASN A 27 -10.40 6.97 -12.96
N GLU A 28 -11.09 5.84 -13.04
CA GLU A 28 -12.48 5.72 -12.61
C GLU A 28 -12.75 4.32 -12.09
N PHE A 29 -13.61 4.23 -11.11
CA PHE A 29 -14.07 2.98 -10.54
C PHE A 29 -15.59 2.96 -10.47
N ASP A 30 -16.22 1.99 -11.12
CA ASP A 30 -17.66 1.75 -11.07
C ASP A 30 -17.94 0.47 -10.28
N TRP A 31 -18.82 0.58 -9.31
CA TRP A 31 -19.23 -0.50 -8.42
C TRP A 31 -20.72 -0.75 -8.52
N GLN A 32 -21.10 -1.96 -8.95
CA GLN A 32 -22.48 -2.40 -9.05
C GLN A 32 -22.76 -3.53 -8.06
N PRO A 33 -23.38 -3.23 -6.89
CA PRO A 33 -23.58 -4.21 -5.82
C PRO A 33 -24.77 -5.15 -6.05
N GLY A 34 -25.35 -5.18 -7.23
CA GLY A 34 -26.47 -6.03 -7.60
C GLY A 34 -27.27 -5.41 -8.75
N GLY A 35 -28.23 -6.15 -9.28
CA GLY A 35 -29.06 -5.65 -10.39
C GLY A 35 -28.31 -5.42 -11.71
N PHE A 36 -27.14 -6.05 -11.87
CA PHE A 36 -26.35 -5.96 -13.09
C PHE A 36 -26.99 -6.74 -14.23
N ASN A 37 -26.69 -6.36 -15.46
CA ASN A 37 -27.23 -6.95 -16.68
C ASN A 37 -26.82 -8.40 -16.85
N ALA A 38 -27.59 -9.15 -17.66
CA ALA A 38 -27.35 -10.57 -17.95
C ALA A 38 -26.00 -10.85 -18.63
N GLU A 39 -25.33 -9.84 -19.16
CA GLU A 39 -23.95 -9.93 -19.69
C GLU A 39 -22.91 -10.32 -18.61
N TYR A 40 -23.22 -10.10 -17.33
CA TYR A 40 -22.41 -10.49 -16.19
C TYR A 40 -22.89 -11.82 -15.56
N GLY A 41 -23.25 -12.79 -16.37
CA GLY A 41 -23.91 -14.03 -15.98
C GLY A 41 -23.21 -14.87 -14.91
N ASP A 42 -21.93 -14.66 -14.69
CA ASP A 42 -21.14 -15.33 -13.64
C ASP A 42 -21.06 -14.55 -12.33
N ALA A 43 -21.57 -13.32 -12.28
CA ALA A 43 -21.52 -12.51 -11.08
C ALA A 43 -22.72 -12.81 -10.19
N MET A 44 -22.45 -13.20 -8.93
CA MET A 44 -23.52 -13.52 -7.97
C MET A 44 -23.73 -12.43 -6.92
N SER A 45 -22.75 -11.57 -6.67
CA SER A 45 -22.81 -10.57 -5.61
C SER A 45 -22.57 -9.14 -6.06
N ALA A 46 -21.53 -8.91 -6.88
CA ALA A 46 -21.17 -7.58 -7.34
C ALA A 46 -20.30 -7.64 -8.59
N VAL A 47 -20.34 -6.56 -9.35
CA VAL A 47 -19.43 -6.30 -10.48
C VAL A 47 -18.66 -5.02 -10.22
N SER A 48 -17.35 -5.07 -10.38
CA SER A 48 -16.48 -3.89 -10.33
C SER A 48 -15.83 -3.66 -11.69
N ASN A 49 -15.93 -2.43 -12.19
CA ASN A 49 -15.28 -1.97 -13.40
C ASN A 49 -14.23 -0.93 -13.05
N TRP A 50 -13.02 -1.15 -13.52
CA TRP A 50 -11.88 -0.28 -13.32
C TRP A 50 -11.48 0.29 -14.67
N HIS A 51 -11.48 1.61 -14.78
CA HIS A 51 -11.01 2.31 -15.97
C HIS A 51 -9.62 2.84 -15.68
N THR A 52 -8.64 2.40 -16.44
CA THR A 52 -7.27 2.82 -16.24
C THR A 52 -7.00 4.19 -16.80
N ALA A 53 -6.09 4.92 -16.15
CA ALA A 53 -5.64 6.23 -16.57
C ALA A 53 -5.01 6.20 -17.96
N SER A 54 -5.17 7.28 -18.68
CA SER A 54 -4.63 7.47 -20.04
C SER A 54 -4.04 8.88 -20.14
N GLY A 55 -2.99 9.04 -20.94
CA GLY A 55 -2.39 10.35 -21.14
C GLY A 55 -3.35 11.35 -21.81
N GLY A 56 -3.35 12.57 -21.28
CA GLY A 56 -4.11 13.69 -21.81
C GLY A 56 -3.49 14.36 -23.04
N GLU A 57 -4.00 15.55 -23.39
CA GLU A 57 -3.46 16.38 -24.48
C GLU A 57 -2.21 17.17 -24.06
N LYS A 58 -1.99 17.30 -22.77
CA LYS A 58 -0.85 17.97 -22.16
C LYS A 58 -0.09 16.96 -21.29
N ILE A 59 1.16 17.28 -20.99
CA ILE A 59 1.90 16.53 -20.00
C ILE A 59 1.31 16.82 -18.62
N GLU A 60 0.94 15.78 -17.92
CA GLU A 60 0.42 15.78 -16.56
C GLU A 60 1.31 14.88 -15.72
N TYR A 61 1.56 15.28 -14.47
CA TYR A 61 2.31 14.47 -13.53
C TYR A 61 1.71 14.60 -12.14
N HIS A 62 1.81 13.51 -11.37
CA HIS A 62 1.38 13.42 -9.99
C HIS A 62 2.49 12.77 -9.18
N PHE A 63 2.66 13.24 -7.96
CA PHE A 63 3.57 12.62 -6.99
C PHE A 63 2.96 12.73 -5.60
N GLU A 64 2.97 11.63 -4.89
CA GLU A 64 2.49 11.54 -3.52
C GLU A 64 3.50 10.74 -2.69
N TYR A 65 3.77 11.20 -1.51
CA TYR A 65 4.62 10.51 -0.55
C TYR A 65 3.92 10.46 0.80
N GLU A 66 3.69 9.26 1.27
CA GLU A 66 3.13 8.99 2.59
C GLU A 66 4.18 8.33 3.48
N THR A 67 4.25 8.74 4.73
CA THR A 67 5.19 8.17 5.69
C THR A 67 4.66 8.27 7.11
N SER A 68 4.89 7.23 7.91
CA SER A 68 4.59 7.24 9.34
C SER A 68 5.59 8.08 10.14
N PHE A 69 6.78 8.36 9.60
CA PHE A 69 7.85 9.08 10.30
C PHE A 69 7.50 10.53 10.61
N ILE A 70 6.79 11.21 9.72
CA ILE A 70 6.42 12.65 9.91
C ILE A 70 5.47 12.82 11.09
N GLY A 71 4.53 11.90 11.28
CA GLY A 71 3.61 11.90 12.43
C GLY A 71 4.37 11.85 13.75
N ALA A 72 5.26 10.90 13.88
CA ALA A 72 6.10 10.73 15.05
C ALA A 72 6.98 11.98 15.32
N LEU A 73 7.55 12.58 14.29
CA LEU A 73 8.35 13.80 14.41
C LEU A 73 7.53 14.99 14.91
N ILE A 74 6.34 15.20 14.38
CA ILE A 74 5.45 16.31 14.78
C ILE A 74 5.02 16.14 16.23
N ASN A 75 4.68 14.94 16.67
CA ASN A 75 4.25 14.66 18.02
C ASN A 75 5.39 14.87 19.02
N ASN A 76 6.59 14.44 18.70
CA ASN A 76 7.79 14.72 19.49
C ASN A 76 8.05 16.23 19.64
N LEU A 77 7.89 17.01 18.58
CA LEU A 77 8.06 18.46 18.61
C LEU A 77 6.99 19.16 19.48
N ARG A 78 5.81 18.59 19.58
CA ARG A 78 4.72 19.11 20.44
C ARG A 78 4.83 18.66 21.89
N GLY A 79 5.76 17.78 22.22
CA GLY A 79 5.89 17.18 23.54
C GLY A 79 4.75 16.21 23.89
N GLU A 80 3.99 15.79 22.89
CA GLU A 80 2.91 14.82 23.02
C GLU A 80 3.47 13.42 22.71
N THR A 81 4.08 12.77 23.68
CA THR A 81 4.45 11.36 23.56
C THR A 81 3.20 10.51 23.83
N LYS A 82 2.52 10.09 22.78
CA LYS A 82 1.45 9.09 22.89
C LYS A 82 2.00 7.71 22.52
N ASP A 83 1.40 6.67 23.05
CA ASP A 83 1.77 5.28 22.74
C ASP A 83 1.67 4.98 21.23
N THR A 84 0.81 5.71 20.50
CA THR A 84 0.69 5.65 19.04
C THR A 84 1.96 6.05 18.27
N ASP A 85 2.80 6.91 18.84
CA ASP A 85 4.04 7.34 18.17
C ASP A 85 5.04 6.20 18.06
N ASN A 86 5.02 5.33 19.05
CA ASN A 86 5.86 4.14 19.08
C ASN A 86 5.41 3.12 18.02
N PHE A 87 4.11 2.99 17.82
CA PHE A 87 3.54 2.15 16.79
C PHE A 87 3.98 2.61 15.39
N ASP A 88 3.87 3.90 15.11
CA ASP A 88 4.24 4.49 13.82
C ASP A 88 5.74 4.38 13.54
N GLN A 89 6.57 4.57 14.56
CA GLN A 89 8.02 4.38 14.44
C GLN A 89 8.40 2.94 14.11
N LEU A 90 7.76 1.98 14.77
CA LEU A 90 8.01 0.56 14.50
C LEU A 90 7.54 0.14 13.11
N ARG A 91 6.41 0.66 12.67
CA ARG A 91 5.86 0.33 11.37
C ARG A 91 6.77 0.78 10.23
N GLY A 92 7.37 1.96 10.33
CA GLY A 92 8.33 2.47 9.36
C GLY A 92 7.77 2.54 7.93
N LEU A 93 6.47 2.92 7.79
CA LEU A 93 5.79 3.00 6.51
C LEU A 93 6.38 4.13 5.65
N ASN A 94 6.72 3.80 4.43
CA ASN A 94 6.99 4.75 3.36
C ASN A 94 6.31 4.29 2.09
N ASP A 95 5.48 5.14 1.52
CA ASP A 95 4.74 4.88 0.28
C ASP A 95 4.98 6.01 -0.72
N TYR A 96 5.57 5.66 -1.86
CA TYR A 96 5.89 6.58 -2.95
C TYR A 96 4.98 6.26 -4.12
N ASN A 97 4.15 7.21 -4.50
CA ASN A 97 3.25 7.11 -5.64
C ASN A 97 3.61 8.16 -6.67
N PHE A 98 3.66 7.78 -7.92
CA PHE A 98 3.88 8.71 -9.02
C PHE A 98 3.09 8.33 -10.26
N GLY A 99 2.74 9.33 -11.05
CA GLY A 99 2.10 9.18 -12.33
C GLY A 99 2.52 10.28 -13.29
N ILE A 100 2.75 9.94 -14.53
CA ILE A 100 3.06 10.88 -15.60
C ILE A 100 2.41 10.43 -16.90
N GLY A 101 1.82 11.36 -17.62
CA GLY A 101 1.22 11.05 -18.91
C GLY A 101 1.12 12.24 -19.84
N GLY A 102 0.77 11.98 -21.08
CA GLY A 102 0.60 13.02 -22.08
C GLY A 102 0.81 12.55 -23.51
N PRO A 103 1.01 13.49 -24.45
CA PRO A 103 1.23 13.18 -25.84
C PRO A 103 2.65 12.63 -26.07
N VAL A 104 2.77 11.66 -26.95
CA VAL A 104 4.08 11.19 -27.42
C VAL A 104 4.62 12.16 -28.47
N LEU A 105 5.81 12.70 -28.24
CA LEU A 105 6.44 13.63 -29.17
C LEU A 105 6.67 12.99 -30.54
N GLY A 106 6.29 13.69 -31.59
CA GLY A 106 6.42 13.22 -32.97
C GLY A 106 5.27 12.32 -33.46
N ILE A 107 4.35 11.89 -32.62
CA ILE A 107 3.18 11.08 -32.99
C ILE A 107 1.88 11.74 -32.47
N PRO A 108 1.23 12.61 -33.24
CA PRO A 108 0.16 13.49 -32.74
C PRO A 108 -1.03 12.80 -32.11
N LYS A 109 -1.28 11.53 -32.45
CA LYS A 109 -2.45 10.78 -31.98
C LYS A 109 -2.13 9.77 -30.88
N LEU A 110 -0.86 9.61 -30.53
CA LEU A 110 -0.41 8.67 -29.51
C LEU A 110 -0.28 9.39 -28.16
N ARG A 111 -0.84 8.76 -27.14
CA ARG A 111 -0.75 9.19 -25.74
C ARG A 111 -0.13 8.09 -24.92
N PHE A 112 0.57 8.48 -23.89
CA PHE A 112 1.13 7.54 -22.92
C PHE A 112 0.67 7.89 -21.50
N TRP A 113 0.59 6.90 -20.68
CA TRP A 113 0.50 7.02 -19.23
C TRP A 113 1.46 6.04 -18.60
N PHE A 114 2.18 6.50 -17.60
CA PHE A 114 3.10 5.70 -16.81
C PHE A 114 2.88 6.03 -15.35
N SER A 115 2.65 5.02 -14.51
CA SER A 115 2.50 5.22 -13.07
C SER A 115 3.18 4.10 -12.30
N GLY A 116 3.53 4.38 -11.06
CA GLY A 116 4.14 3.40 -10.17
C GLY A 116 3.92 3.72 -8.72
N GLN A 117 4.03 2.69 -7.93
CA GLN A 117 3.98 2.72 -6.48
C GLN A 117 5.14 1.91 -5.92
N TYR A 118 5.75 2.43 -4.89
CA TYR A 118 6.75 1.72 -4.10
C TYR A 118 6.45 1.91 -2.63
N THR A 119 6.07 0.83 -1.97
CA THR A 119 5.73 0.80 -0.54
C THR A 119 6.76 -0.03 0.21
N THR A 120 7.21 0.50 1.33
CA THR A 120 8.05 -0.24 2.28
C THR A 120 7.48 -0.12 3.68
N GLU A 121 7.44 -1.22 4.38
CA GLU A 121 7.15 -1.28 5.81
C GLU A 121 8.26 -2.06 6.51
N ASP A 122 8.83 -1.50 7.57
CA ASP A 122 9.86 -2.18 8.36
C ASP A 122 9.26 -3.31 9.18
N ASN A 123 8.02 -3.10 9.68
CA ASN A 123 7.25 -4.12 10.35
C ASN A 123 5.83 -4.18 9.78
N TYR A 124 5.51 -5.27 9.14
CA TYR A 124 4.20 -5.54 8.55
C TYR A 124 3.08 -5.61 9.61
N SER A 125 3.37 -6.20 10.77
CA SER A 125 2.46 -6.28 11.90
C SER A 125 3.13 -5.75 13.15
N VAL A 126 2.44 -4.86 13.86
CA VAL A 126 2.89 -4.31 15.13
C VAL A 126 1.84 -4.65 16.20
N TYR A 127 2.29 -5.23 17.28
CA TYR A 127 1.46 -5.59 18.41
C TYR A 127 1.87 -4.81 19.64
N GLU A 128 0.87 -4.32 20.36
CA GLU A 128 1.02 -3.78 21.70
C GLU A 128 1.01 -4.93 22.71
N PHE A 129 1.93 -4.88 23.65
CA PHE A 129 2.02 -5.82 24.76
C PHE A 129 1.98 -5.09 26.08
N ASP A 130 1.23 -5.61 27.03
CA ASP A 130 1.34 -5.16 28.42
C ASP A 130 2.75 -5.54 28.95
N ASP A 131 3.49 -4.55 29.45
CA ASP A 131 4.82 -4.71 30.01
C ASP A 131 4.88 -5.79 31.10
N LYS A 132 3.75 -6.08 31.75
CA LYS A 132 3.64 -7.14 32.77
C LYS A 132 3.55 -8.54 32.16
N VAL A 133 3.09 -8.67 30.93
CA VAL A 133 2.92 -9.94 30.23
C VAL A 133 4.18 -10.27 29.44
N TYR A 134 4.86 -9.25 28.92
CA TYR A 134 6.06 -9.43 28.13
C TYR A 134 7.29 -9.45 29.03
N GLN A 135 7.63 -10.63 29.49
CA GLN A 135 8.86 -10.88 30.22
C GLN A 135 9.89 -11.44 29.23
N GLY A 136 10.98 -10.72 29.05
CA GLY A 136 12.12 -11.24 28.30
C GLY A 136 12.65 -12.51 28.97
N VAL A 137 13.05 -13.48 28.18
CA VAL A 137 13.80 -14.64 28.67
C VAL A 137 15.27 -14.25 28.57
N ASP A 138 15.98 -14.29 29.69
CA ASP A 138 17.42 -14.05 29.69
C ASP A 138 18.18 -15.18 28.98
N GLN A 139 19.50 -15.04 28.85
CA GLN A 139 20.35 -16.03 28.17
C GLN A 139 20.35 -17.39 28.88
N ASP A 140 19.96 -17.45 30.15
CA ASP A 140 19.88 -18.66 30.95
C ASP A 140 18.50 -19.32 30.90
N GLY A 141 17.57 -18.77 30.13
CA GLY A 141 16.20 -19.27 29.99
C GLY A 141 15.31 -18.95 31.18
N ILE A 142 15.74 -18.07 32.05
CA ILE A 142 14.98 -17.61 33.22
C ILE A 142 14.24 -16.32 32.85
N TYR A 143 12.95 -16.29 33.20
CA TYR A 143 12.16 -15.05 33.01
C TYR A 143 12.70 -13.96 33.94
N ASP A 144 13.31 -12.95 33.38
CA ASP A 144 13.71 -11.79 34.11
C ASP A 144 12.50 -10.85 34.36
N THR A 145 11.97 -10.91 35.57
CA THR A 145 10.83 -10.08 35.97
C THR A 145 11.21 -8.62 36.25
N LEU A 146 12.49 -8.29 36.20
CA LEU A 146 12.98 -7.00 36.70
C LEU A 146 13.52 -6.07 35.62
N ALA A 147 13.73 -6.56 34.44
CA ALA A 147 14.38 -5.72 33.46
C ALA A 147 13.84 -5.91 32.07
N MET A 148 12.85 -5.17 31.74
CA MET A 148 12.83 -4.56 30.42
C MET A 148 14.02 -3.59 30.32
N ASN A 149 15.19 -4.10 30.56
CA ASN A 149 16.42 -3.38 30.36
C ASN A 149 16.67 -3.41 28.85
N LYS A 150 16.36 -2.31 28.19
CA LYS A 150 16.50 -2.10 26.74
C LYS A 150 17.84 -2.60 26.15
N THR A 151 18.82 -2.84 27.00
CA THR A 151 20.17 -3.26 26.61
C THR A 151 20.33 -4.77 26.43
N ASN A 152 19.41 -5.60 26.94
CA ASN A 152 19.49 -7.05 26.87
C ASN A 152 18.54 -7.70 25.87
N LEU A 153 17.82 -6.89 25.11
CA LEU A 153 16.87 -7.36 24.13
C LEU A 153 17.60 -7.71 22.84
N VAL A 154 17.49 -8.96 22.44
CA VAL A 154 18.16 -9.52 21.25
C VAL A 154 17.56 -8.97 19.96
N ASN A 155 16.42 -8.30 20.04
CA ASN A 155 15.64 -7.85 18.90
C ASN A 155 15.68 -6.32 18.78
N PRO A 156 16.08 -5.73 17.64
CA PRO A 156 16.12 -4.27 17.47
C PRO A 156 14.75 -3.59 17.68
N TRP A 157 13.66 -4.34 17.59
CA TRP A 157 12.30 -3.84 17.83
C TRP A 157 11.97 -3.67 19.32
N ASP A 158 12.77 -4.26 20.17
CA ASP A 158 12.62 -4.16 21.62
C ASP A 158 13.04 -2.78 22.16
N ASN A 159 13.46 -1.87 21.29
CA ASN A 159 13.77 -0.48 21.68
C ASN A 159 12.54 0.39 21.91
N VAL A 160 11.36 -0.10 21.56
CA VAL A 160 10.10 0.58 21.78
C VAL A 160 9.32 -0.16 22.86
N SER A 161 9.20 0.47 24.04
CA SER A 161 8.54 -0.12 25.20
C SER A 161 7.07 -0.42 24.92
N GLY A 162 6.62 -1.64 25.26
CA GLY A 162 5.24 -2.07 25.10
C GLY A 162 4.83 -2.49 23.68
N PHE A 163 5.72 -2.39 22.68
CA PHE A 163 5.40 -2.75 21.30
C PHE A 163 6.40 -3.72 20.71
N ARG A 164 5.90 -4.58 19.82
CA ARG A 164 6.73 -5.48 19.04
C ARG A 164 6.27 -5.54 17.61
N GLY A 165 7.20 -5.35 16.68
CA GLY A 165 6.99 -5.47 15.25
C GLY A 165 7.45 -6.82 14.71
N PHE A 166 6.76 -7.32 13.68
CA PHE A 166 7.08 -8.55 12.98
C PHE A 166 6.95 -8.41 11.47
N GLY A 167 7.85 -9.07 10.78
CA GLY A 167 7.85 -9.12 9.33
C GLY A 167 8.32 -7.80 8.71
N PHE A 168 8.37 -7.81 7.40
CA PHE A 168 8.59 -6.63 6.57
C PHE A 168 7.73 -6.76 5.32
N ASP A 169 7.36 -5.66 4.72
CA ASP A 169 6.74 -5.66 3.40
C ASP A 169 7.48 -4.70 2.47
N LYS A 170 7.69 -5.14 1.24
CA LYS A 170 8.20 -4.31 0.15
C LYS A 170 7.40 -4.64 -1.09
N THR A 171 6.63 -3.68 -1.51
CA THR A 171 5.78 -3.83 -2.69
C THR A 171 6.15 -2.76 -3.71
N TYR A 172 6.23 -3.16 -4.98
CA TYR A 172 6.32 -2.23 -6.09
C TYR A 172 5.33 -2.63 -7.16
N ASP A 173 4.75 -1.62 -7.76
CA ASP A 173 3.76 -1.74 -8.81
C ASP A 173 4.09 -0.75 -9.93
N ILE A 174 4.03 -1.20 -11.16
CA ILE A 174 4.29 -0.36 -12.33
C ILE A 174 3.18 -0.61 -13.34
N PHE A 175 2.58 0.46 -13.79
CA PHE A 175 1.57 0.44 -14.82
C PHE A 175 1.97 1.34 -16.00
N THR A 176 1.75 0.84 -17.23
CA THR A 176 2.01 1.60 -18.45
C THR A 176 0.88 1.37 -19.43
N LYS A 177 0.37 2.46 -20.01
CA LYS A 177 -0.66 2.43 -21.05
C LYS A 177 -0.29 3.32 -22.22
N LEU A 178 -0.42 2.78 -23.41
CA LEU A 178 -0.35 3.53 -24.67
C LEU A 178 -1.74 3.57 -25.30
N SER A 179 -2.18 4.75 -25.66
CA SER A 179 -3.50 4.96 -26.27
C SER A 179 -3.33 5.69 -27.61
N TYR A 180 -3.86 5.11 -28.66
CA TYR A 180 -3.86 5.74 -29.99
C TYR A 180 -5.27 6.18 -30.36
N LYS A 181 -5.46 7.48 -30.58
CA LYS A 181 -6.76 8.03 -30.98
C LYS A 181 -6.96 7.82 -32.48
N TYR A 182 -7.68 6.77 -32.83
CA TYR A 182 -8.11 6.57 -34.19
C TYR A 182 -9.26 7.53 -34.50
N SER A 183 -9.06 8.44 -35.46
CA SER A 183 -10.16 9.22 -36.00
C SER A 183 -10.70 8.47 -37.19
N GLY A 184 -11.88 7.90 -37.04
CA GLY A 184 -12.69 7.56 -38.18
C GLY A 184 -13.12 8.83 -38.91
#